data_8db61be13794175607900893b194f349
#
_entry.id   8db61be13794175607900893b194f349
#
_cell.length_a   1.000
_cell.length_b   1.000
_cell.length_c   1.000
_cell.angle_alpha   90.00
_cell.angle_beta   90.00
_cell.angle_gamma   90.00
#
_symmetry.space_group_name_H-M   'P 1'
#
loop_
_entity.id
_entity.type
_entity.pdbx_description
1 polymer ?
#
loop_
_entity_poly.entity_id
_entity_poly.type
_entity_poly.pdbx_seq_one_letter_code
_entity_poly.pdbx_strand_id
1 'polypeptide(L)' 'MAKKEQRITLYKRIWCKVRYWQSLRDVSDAELASYLQVGERTLHEYDKSAENITLGRVDNLLYITGMDFNELMAL' A
#
# COMPACT_ATOMS: atom_id res chain seq x y z
N MET A 1 24.77 17.02 14.79
CA MET A 1 24.75 16.00 14.51
C MET A 1 24.08 15.82 13.43
N ALA A 2 24.38 15.15 12.98
CA ALA A 2 23.89 14.92 11.88
C ALA A 2 22.54 14.67 12.04
N LYS A 3 21.84 15.13 11.29
CA LYS A 3 20.65 14.94 11.37
C LYS A 3 20.36 13.59 11.14
N LYS A 4 19.54 13.07 11.78
CA LYS A 4 19.22 11.84 11.62
C LYS A 4 18.56 11.62 10.38
N GLU A 5 18.98 10.73 9.68
CA GLU A 5 18.42 10.44 8.52
C GLU A 5 17.11 9.77 8.75
N GLN A 6 16.11 10.17 8.09
CA GLN A 6 14.85 9.55 8.21
C GLN A 6 14.84 8.29 7.44
N ARG A 7 14.65 7.19 8.11
CA ARG A 7 14.57 5.93 7.43
C ARG A 7 13.19 5.79 6.84
N ILE A 8 13.11 5.37 5.61
CA ILE A 8 11.83 5.06 4.99
C ILE A 8 11.55 3.60 5.25
N THR A 9 10.53 3.33 6.04
CA THR A 9 10.23 1.96 6.41
C THR A 9 9.68 1.17 5.23
N LEU A 10 9.79 -0.15 5.31
CA LEU A 10 9.29 -1.00 4.25
C LEU A 10 7.78 -0.83 4.08
N TYR A 11 7.04 -0.80 5.17
CA TYR A 11 5.59 -0.70 5.05
C TYR A 11 5.18 0.65 4.44
N LYS A 12 5.94 1.71 4.69
CA LYS A 12 5.65 2.99 4.07
C LYS A 12 5.91 2.93 2.56
N ARG A 13 7.00 2.28 2.18
CA ARG A 13 7.32 2.16 0.77
C ARG A 13 6.26 1.35 0.04
N ILE A 14 5.81 0.27 0.65
CA ILE A 14 4.76 -0.54 0.06
C ILE A 14 3.48 0.27 -0.08
N TRP A 15 3.10 0.99 0.98
CA TRP A 15 1.85 1.74 0.93
C TRP A 15 1.89 2.85 -0.13
N CYS A 16 3.01 3.54 -0.25
CA CYS A 16 3.14 4.55 -1.28
C CYS A 16 3.00 3.95 -2.67
N LYS A 17 3.53 2.75 -2.89
CA LYS A 17 3.39 2.11 -4.18
C LYS A 17 1.96 1.67 -4.43
N VAL A 18 1.27 1.21 -3.41
CA VAL A 18 -0.13 0.82 -3.52
C VAL A 18 -0.97 2.03 -3.92
N ARG A 19 -0.75 3.17 -3.26
CA ARG A 19 -1.49 4.38 -3.59
C ARG A 19 -1.14 4.88 -5.00
N TYR A 20 0.12 4.76 -5.38
CA TYR A 20 0.54 5.17 -6.71
C TYR A 20 -0.14 4.30 -7.77
N TRP A 21 -0.16 2.99 -7.54
CA TRP A 21 -0.84 2.07 -8.44
C TRP A 21 -2.33 2.41 -8.54
N GLN A 22 -2.94 2.71 -7.42
CA GLN A 22 -4.35 3.08 -7.38
C GLN A 22 -4.60 4.29 -8.27
N SER A 23 -3.74 5.28 -8.17
CA SER A 23 -3.86 6.49 -8.95
C SER A 23 -3.68 6.23 -10.44
N LEU A 24 -2.71 5.40 -10.79
CA LEU A 24 -2.47 5.07 -12.19
C LEU A 24 -3.63 4.34 -12.84
N ARG A 25 -4.37 3.56 -12.06
CA ARG A 25 -5.44 2.75 -12.59
C ARG A 25 -6.82 3.32 -12.33
N ASP A 26 -6.88 4.49 -11.72
CA ASP A 26 -8.15 5.13 -11.39
C ASP A 26 -9.06 4.22 -10.56
N VAL A 27 -8.48 3.52 -9.61
CA VAL A 27 -9.20 2.64 -8.72
C VAL A 27 -9.75 3.46 -7.56
N SER A 28 -11.01 3.28 -7.21
CA SER A 28 -11.61 4.03 -6.11
C SER A 28 -11.13 3.48 -4.76
N ASP A 29 -11.31 4.28 -3.72
CA ASP A 29 -10.98 3.82 -2.37
C ASP A 29 -11.81 2.60 -1.99
N ALA A 30 -13.08 2.56 -2.38
CA ALA A 30 -13.93 1.42 -2.06
C ALA A 30 -13.38 0.15 -2.71
N GLU A 31 -12.92 0.25 -3.96
CA GLU A 31 -12.36 -0.90 -4.64
C GLU A 31 -11.03 -1.32 -4.02
N LEU A 32 -10.17 -0.35 -3.73
CA LEU A 32 -8.88 -0.66 -3.12
C LEU A 32 -9.08 -1.33 -1.77
N ALA A 33 -10.00 -0.82 -0.97
CA ALA A 33 -10.30 -1.40 0.33
C ALA A 33 -10.75 -2.85 0.18
N SER A 34 -11.58 -3.12 -0.82
CA SER A 34 -12.05 -4.48 -1.04
C SER A 34 -10.91 -5.40 -1.44
N TYR A 35 -9.97 -4.93 -2.25
CA TYR A 35 -8.82 -5.73 -2.66
C TYR A 35 -7.93 -6.07 -1.47
N LEU A 36 -7.83 -5.16 -0.52
CA LEU A 36 -7.05 -5.38 0.70
C LEU A 36 -7.86 -6.07 1.79
N GLN A 37 -9.18 -6.19 1.58
CA GLN A 37 -10.10 -6.77 2.54
C GLN A 37 -10.13 -5.99 3.85
N VAL A 38 -10.20 -4.69 3.73
CA VAL A 38 -10.32 -3.78 4.89
C VAL A 38 -11.41 -2.77 4.59
N GLY A 39 -11.80 -2.01 5.59
CA GLY A 39 -12.74 -0.90 5.37
C GLY A 39 -12.02 0.31 4.82
N GLU A 40 -12.76 1.23 4.23
CA GLU A 40 -12.15 2.45 3.67
C GLU A 40 -11.47 3.28 4.73
N ARG A 41 -12.02 3.28 5.95
CA ARG A 41 -11.40 4.00 7.04
C ARG A 41 -9.96 3.52 7.27
N THR A 42 -9.74 2.22 7.13
CA THR A 42 -8.41 1.66 7.32
C THR A 42 -7.42 2.19 6.29
N LEU A 43 -7.87 2.50 5.07
CA LEU A 43 -7.00 3.10 4.09
C LEU A 43 -6.45 4.44 4.58
N HIS A 44 -7.32 5.24 5.21
CA HIS A 44 -6.89 6.54 5.71
C HIS A 44 -5.96 6.39 6.91
N GLU A 45 -6.14 5.32 7.68
CA GLU A 45 -5.21 5.03 8.77
C GLU A 45 -3.85 4.65 8.21
N TYR A 46 -3.83 3.87 7.13
CA TYR A 46 -2.56 3.51 6.48
C TYR A 46 -1.87 4.74 5.88
N ASP A 47 -2.64 5.74 5.45
CA ASP A 47 -2.05 6.97 4.95
C ASP A 47 -1.26 7.68 6.04
N LYS A 48 -1.69 7.55 7.29
CA LYS A 48 -0.97 8.15 8.41
C LYS A 48 0.18 7.26 8.82
N SER A 49 -0.05 5.96 8.88
CA SER A 49 0.99 4.98 9.16
C SER A 49 0.52 3.61 8.72
N ALA A 50 1.28 2.97 7.88
CA ALA A 50 0.96 1.64 7.40
C ALA A 50 1.62 0.55 8.25
N GLU A 51 2.05 0.90 9.46
CA GLU A 51 2.74 -0.03 10.32
C GLU A 51 1.96 -1.32 10.57
N ASN A 52 0.65 -1.23 10.62
CA ASN A 52 -0.19 -2.40 10.91
C ASN A 52 -0.70 -3.13 9.68
N ILE A 53 -0.25 -2.74 8.49
CA ILE A 53 -0.67 -3.46 7.30
C ILE A 53 0.01 -4.82 7.33
N THR A 54 -0.73 -5.86 6.98
CA THR A 54 -0.16 -7.19 6.99
C THR A 54 0.24 -7.62 5.59
N LEU A 55 1.18 -8.53 5.52
CA LEU A 55 1.58 -9.07 4.22
C LEU A 55 0.41 -9.79 3.55
N GLY A 56 -0.48 -10.38 4.34
CA GLY A 56 -1.66 -11.04 3.78
C GLY A 56 -2.57 -10.09 3.03
N ARG A 57 -2.70 -8.85 3.54
CA ARG A 57 -3.51 -7.85 2.85
C ARG A 57 -2.88 -7.47 1.52
N VAL A 58 -1.58 -7.23 1.54
CA VAL A 58 -0.85 -6.88 0.33
C VAL A 58 -0.90 -8.04 -0.67
N ASP A 59 -0.73 -9.25 -0.18
CA ASP A 59 -0.77 -10.43 -1.02
C ASP A 59 -2.13 -10.56 -1.72
N ASN A 60 -3.21 -10.28 -1.00
CA ASN A 60 -4.54 -10.37 -1.58
C ASN A 60 -4.71 -9.36 -2.72
N LEU A 61 -4.20 -8.16 -2.52
CA LEU A 61 -4.23 -7.15 -3.57
C LEU A 61 -3.48 -7.64 -4.80
N LEU A 62 -2.30 -8.21 -4.60
CA LEU A 62 -1.49 -8.68 -5.71
C LEU A 62 -2.18 -9.83 -6.44
N TYR A 63 -2.81 -10.71 -5.68
CA TYR A 63 -3.50 -11.85 -6.27
C TYR A 63 -4.67 -11.37 -7.15
N ILE A 64 -5.48 -10.48 -6.63
CA ILE A 64 -6.65 -9.99 -7.36
C ILE A 64 -6.26 -9.22 -8.61
N THR A 65 -5.19 -8.45 -8.55
CA THR A 65 -4.77 -7.63 -9.68
C THR A 65 -3.86 -8.38 -10.66
N GLY A 66 -3.40 -9.57 -10.28
CA GLY A 66 -2.51 -10.35 -11.13
C GLY A 66 -1.11 -9.78 -11.19
N MET A 67 -0.73 -8.94 -10.24
CA MET A 67 0.55 -8.28 -10.23
C MET A 67 1.44 -8.95 -9.21
N ASP A 68 2.73 -9.06 -9.46
CA ASP A 68 3.61 -9.59 -8.44
C ASP A 68 4.23 -8.43 -7.66
N PHE A 69 4.88 -8.77 -6.56
CA PHE A 69 5.44 -7.76 -5.67
C PHE A 69 6.50 -6.92 -6.36
N ASN A 70 7.31 -7.55 -7.19
CA ASN A 70 8.36 -6.80 -7.89
C ASN A 70 7.75 -5.77 -8.84
N GLU A 71 6.65 -6.13 -9.49
CA GLU A 71 5.96 -5.19 -10.37
C GLU A 71 5.43 -4.00 -9.60
N LEU A 72 4.84 -4.26 -8.44
CA LEU A 72 4.33 -3.18 -7.61
C LEU A 72 5.46 -2.25 -7.20
N MET A 73 6.55 -2.82 -6.71
CA MET A 73 7.63 -2.00 -6.19
C MET A 73 8.42 -1.28 -7.28
N ALA A 74 8.28 -1.73 -8.52
CA ALA A 74 8.96 -1.09 -9.65
C ALA A 74 8.18 0.10 -10.23
N LEU A 75 6.99 0.36 -9.76
CA LEU A 75 6.17 1.45 -10.29
C LEU A 75 6.78 2.83 -10.10
#